data_8bb7edb7def98b6ec72c3ae4094a679e
#
_entry.id   8bb7edb7def98b6ec72c3ae4094a679e
#
_cell.length_a   1.000
_cell.length_b   1.000
_cell.length_c   1.000
_cell.angle_alpha   90.00
_cell.angle_beta   90.00
_cell.angle_gamma   90.00
#
_symmetry.space_group_name_H-M   'P 1'
#
loop_
_entity.id
_entity.type
_entity.pdbx_description
1 polymer ?
#
loop_
_entity_poly.entity_id
_entity_poly.type
_entity_poly.pdbx_seq_one_letter_code
_entity_poly.pdbx_strand_id
1 'polypeptide(L)'
;SRGLGDVYKRQGYDDEILRQSGLFLADEVHGMQDKFWNRVIYPIMDANSRVIGFGGRVMGDGKPKYLNSPETKIFDKSRNLYGLNLARSSRRKNLIICEGYMDVISMHQAGFNNAVASLGTALTSLQAGLMKRYTDEVLVIYDSDEAGVKAALRAIPMLKGVGLTTRVVNLRPYKDLSLIHISEPTRRVV
;
A
#
# COMPACT_ATOMS: atom_id res chain seq x y z
N SER A 1 16.78 -22.82 12.24
CA SER A 1 16.99 -22.18 10.92
C SER A 1 17.70 -20.86 11.15
N ARG A 2 18.81 -20.67 10.46
CA ARG A 2 19.55 -19.40 10.51
C ARG A 2 18.69 -18.34 9.82
N GLY A 3 18.37 -17.24 10.51
CA GLY A 3 17.55 -16.16 9.96
C GLY A 3 18.24 -15.40 8.84
N LEU A 4 17.49 -14.54 8.12
CA LEU A 4 18.02 -13.71 7.04
C LEU A 4 19.17 -12.81 7.52
N GLY A 5 19.17 -12.38 8.79
CA GLY A 5 20.26 -11.59 9.39
C GLY A 5 21.64 -12.25 9.26
N ASP A 6 21.72 -13.56 9.50
CA ASP A 6 22.97 -14.33 9.34
C ASP A 6 23.44 -14.40 7.86
N VAL A 7 22.50 -14.45 6.94
CA VAL A 7 22.80 -14.46 5.50
C VAL A 7 23.41 -13.13 5.08
N TYR A 8 22.79 -12.01 5.48
CA TYR A 8 23.30 -10.67 5.13
C TYR A 8 24.65 -10.34 5.78
N LYS A 9 24.88 -10.78 7.02
CA LYS A 9 26.21 -10.66 7.66
C LYS A 9 27.29 -11.38 6.88
N ARG A 10 27.03 -12.57 6.37
CA ARG A 10 27.96 -13.30 5.50
C ARG A 10 28.21 -12.61 4.15
N GLN A 11 27.28 -11.79 3.70
CA GLN A 11 27.42 -10.97 2.49
C GLN A 11 28.16 -9.65 2.75
N GLY A 12 28.64 -9.43 3.98
CA GLY A 12 29.43 -8.24 4.34
C GLY A 12 28.64 -7.04 4.83
N TYR A 13 27.32 -7.17 5.08
CA TYR A 13 26.55 -6.12 5.71
C TYR A 13 26.76 -6.11 7.22
N ASP A 14 27.05 -4.95 7.78
CA ASP A 14 27.23 -4.77 9.22
C ASP A 14 25.90 -4.65 9.97
N ASP A 15 25.94 -4.79 11.30
CA ASP A 15 24.77 -4.74 12.16
C ASP A 15 24.07 -3.37 12.14
N GLU A 16 24.79 -2.29 11.90
CA GLU A 16 24.22 -0.95 11.83
C GLU A 16 23.34 -0.78 10.59
N ILE A 17 23.82 -1.23 9.43
CA ILE A 17 23.04 -1.25 8.17
C ILE A 17 21.81 -2.13 8.33
N LEU A 18 21.96 -3.29 8.94
CA LEU A 18 20.84 -4.21 9.15
C LEU A 18 19.76 -3.61 10.06
N ARG A 19 20.14 -2.91 11.14
CA ARG A 19 19.17 -2.20 11.99
C ARG A 19 18.45 -1.08 11.25
N GLN A 20 19.17 -0.31 10.44
CA GLN A 20 18.60 0.80 9.66
C GLN A 20 17.74 0.34 8.48
N SER A 21 17.88 -0.90 8.01
CA SER A 21 17.13 -1.45 6.89
C SER A 21 15.62 -1.60 7.16
N GLY A 22 15.22 -1.69 8.44
CA GLY A 22 13.86 -1.97 8.84
C GLY A 22 13.39 -3.41 8.56
N LEU A 23 14.32 -4.32 8.22
CA LEU A 23 14.04 -5.74 7.98
C LEU A 23 14.12 -6.59 9.24
N PHE A 24 14.73 -6.05 10.28
CA PHE A 24 15.01 -6.75 11.53
C PHE A 24 14.41 -6.03 12.73
N LEU A 25 14.13 -6.81 13.75
CA LEU A 25 13.87 -6.35 15.11
C LEU A 25 15.14 -6.64 15.91
N ALA A 26 15.67 -5.62 16.58
CA ALA A 26 16.78 -5.79 17.52
C ALA A 26 16.21 -5.78 18.93
N ASP A 27 16.46 -6.83 19.71
CA ASP A 27 16.19 -6.85 21.13
C ASP A 27 17.44 -7.26 21.91
N GLU A 28 17.52 -6.86 23.17
CA GLU A 28 18.72 -7.07 24.01
C GLU A 28 18.92 -8.54 24.40
N VAL A 29 17.84 -9.33 24.40
CA VAL A 29 17.86 -10.74 24.86
C VAL A 29 18.08 -11.70 23.71
N HIS A 30 17.38 -11.48 22.59
CA HIS A 30 17.35 -12.41 21.46
C HIS A 30 18.18 -11.95 20.25
N GLY A 31 18.81 -10.77 20.37
CA GLY A 31 19.60 -10.19 19.28
C GLY A 31 18.75 -9.75 18.10
N MET A 32 19.26 -9.95 16.89
CA MET A 32 18.62 -9.51 15.66
C MET A 32 17.72 -10.60 15.11
N GLN A 33 16.41 -10.32 15.01
CA GLN A 33 15.38 -11.24 14.50
C GLN A 33 14.74 -10.72 13.22
N ASP A 34 14.32 -11.63 12.35
CA ASP A 34 13.61 -11.28 11.12
C ASP A 34 12.24 -10.67 11.45
N LYS A 35 12.03 -9.41 11.05
CA LYS A 35 10.78 -8.68 11.28
C LYS A 35 9.58 -9.32 10.57
N PHE A 36 9.80 -9.89 9.40
CA PHE A 36 8.74 -10.40 8.53
C PHE A 36 8.60 -11.93 8.61
N TRP A 37 8.90 -12.52 9.76
CA TRP A 37 8.76 -13.95 9.97
C TRP A 37 7.34 -14.45 9.65
N ASN A 38 7.25 -15.59 8.96
CA ASN A 38 6.00 -16.25 8.57
C ASN A 38 4.99 -15.34 7.87
N ARG A 39 5.47 -14.54 6.89
CA ARG A 39 4.63 -13.60 6.13
C ARG A 39 4.84 -13.72 4.63
N VAL A 40 3.77 -13.54 3.88
CA VAL A 40 3.84 -13.22 2.46
C VAL A 40 4.30 -11.78 2.34
N ILE A 41 5.35 -11.54 1.56
CA ILE A 41 6.02 -10.25 1.44
C ILE A 41 5.58 -9.55 0.16
N TYR A 42 5.24 -8.27 0.29
CA TYR A 42 4.87 -7.37 -0.80
C TYR A 42 5.92 -6.26 -0.87
N PRO A 43 6.75 -6.20 -1.94
CA PRO A 43 7.67 -5.09 -2.11
C PRO A 43 6.91 -3.78 -2.25
N ILE A 44 7.32 -2.75 -1.51
CA ILE A 44 6.85 -1.39 -1.65
C ILE A 44 7.87 -0.67 -2.52
N MET A 45 7.39 -0.08 -3.61
CA MET A 45 8.24 0.59 -4.59
C MET A 45 7.96 2.09 -4.64
N ASP A 46 9.01 2.87 -4.89
CA ASP A 46 8.88 4.28 -5.25
C ASP A 46 8.29 4.42 -6.68
N ALA A 47 7.99 5.66 -7.10
CA ALA A 47 7.46 5.91 -8.42
C ALA A 47 8.40 5.44 -9.56
N ASN A 48 9.68 5.18 -9.32
CA ASN A 48 10.67 4.71 -10.28
C ASN A 48 10.90 3.19 -10.22
N SER A 49 10.02 2.45 -9.53
CA SER A 49 10.10 1.00 -9.36
C SER A 49 11.34 0.51 -8.57
N ARG A 50 11.92 1.36 -7.72
CA ARG A 50 12.94 0.94 -6.77
C ARG A 50 12.27 0.46 -5.51
N VAL A 51 12.69 -0.68 -4.97
CA VAL A 51 12.17 -1.18 -3.70
C VAL A 51 12.68 -0.30 -2.57
N ILE A 52 11.76 0.28 -1.81
CA ILE A 52 12.04 1.20 -0.69
C ILE A 52 11.60 0.63 0.67
N GLY A 53 10.80 -0.42 0.67
CA GLY A 53 10.32 -1.09 1.87
C GLY A 53 9.51 -2.33 1.53
N PHE A 54 8.92 -2.92 2.55
CA PHE A 54 8.13 -4.15 2.41
C PHE A 54 6.85 -4.06 3.25
N GLY A 55 5.78 -4.62 2.71
CA GLY A 55 4.60 -5.00 3.46
C GLY A 55 4.60 -6.52 3.66
N GLY A 56 4.04 -6.99 4.76
CA GLY A 56 3.92 -8.42 5.03
C GLY A 56 2.54 -8.79 5.56
N ARG A 57 1.89 -9.77 4.94
CA ARG A 57 0.66 -10.36 5.46
C ARG A 57 0.99 -11.67 6.14
N VAL A 58 0.59 -11.85 7.41
CA VAL A 58 0.84 -13.08 8.15
C VAL A 58 0.17 -14.28 7.48
N MET A 59 0.86 -15.42 7.50
CA MET A 59 0.29 -16.69 7.08
C MET A 59 -0.38 -17.35 8.31
N GLY A 60 -1.68 -17.68 8.20
CA GLY A 60 -2.47 -18.19 9.34
C GLY A 60 -2.97 -17.06 10.26
N ASP A 61 -3.19 -17.40 11.55
CA ASP A 61 -3.89 -16.55 12.53
C ASP A 61 -2.98 -15.61 13.33
N GLY A 62 -1.74 -15.41 12.90
CA GLY A 62 -0.78 -14.53 13.57
C GLY A 62 -1.19 -13.05 13.57
N LYS A 63 -0.71 -12.29 14.55
CA LYS A 63 -0.95 -10.85 14.66
C LYS A 63 0.37 -10.08 14.61
N PRO A 64 0.37 -8.85 14.08
CA PRO A 64 -0.71 -8.20 13.35
C PRO A 64 -0.92 -8.83 11.97
N LYS A 65 -2.16 -8.77 11.44
CA LYS A 65 -2.51 -9.34 10.11
C LYS A 65 -1.63 -8.75 9.01
N TYR A 66 -1.40 -7.43 9.05
CA TYR A 66 -0.50 -6.73 8.16
C TYR A 66 0.59 -6.00 8.93
N LEU A 67 1.80 -6.02 8.39
CA LEU A 67 2.97 -5.36 8.95
C LEU A 67 3.73 -4.67 7.82
N ASN A 68 4.11 -3.41 8.02
CA ASN A 68 4.93 -2.68 7.06
C ASN A 68 6.33 -2.41 7.63
N SER A 69 7.29 -2.18 6.73
CA SER A 69 8.58 -1.59 7.12
C SER A 69 8.36 -0.34 7.96
N PRO A 70 9.21 -0.05 8.94
CA PRO A 70 9.22 1.25 9.61
C PRO A 70 9.66 2.34 8.62
N GLU A 71 9.58 3.59 9.05
CA GLU A 71 10.25 4.70 8.36
C GLU A 71 11.75 4.44 8.32
N THR A 72 12.37 4.68 7.16
CA THR A 72 13.82 4.55 6.96
C THR A 72 14.34 5.74 6.17
N LYS A 73 15.66 5.82 5.94
CA LYS A 73 16.25 6.88 5.10
C LYS A 73 15.71 6.93 3.67
N ILE A 74 15.18 5.80 3.17
CA ILE A 74 14.65 5.67 1.80
C ILE A 74 13.14 5.45 1.76
N PHE A 75 12.48 5.27 2.89
CA PHE A 75 11.05 4.96 2.97
C PHE A 75 10.32 5.90 3.93
N ASP A 76 9.47 6.73 3.38
CA ASP A 76 8.54 7.62 4.08
C ASP A 76 7.11 7.26 3.64
N LYS A 77 6.33 6.68 4.54
CA LYS A 77 4.94 6.25 4.28
C LYS A 77 4.04 7.41 3.89
N SER A 78 4.30 8.60 4.44
CA SER A 78 3.48 9.78 4.20
C SER A 78 3.62 10.33 2.79
N ARG A 79 4.68 9.96 2.06
CA ARG A 79 5.05 10.49 0.74
C ARG A 79 4.99 9.45 -0.38
N ASN A 80 4.66 8.20 -0.05
CA ASN A 80 4.64 7.11 -1.01
C ASN A 80 3.25 6.49 -1.10
N LEU A 81 2.93 5.92 -2.25
CA LEU A 81 1.70 5.19 -2.51
C LEU A 81 2.03 3.82 -3.09
N TYR A 82 1.42 2.77 -2.57
CA TYR A 82 1.55 1.43 -3.13
C TYR A 82 0.95 1.38 -4.54
N GLY A 83 1.65 0.76 -5.48
CA GLY A 83 1.19 0.60 -6.85
C GLY A 83 1.38 1.82 -7.76
N LEU A 84 1.87 2.97 -7.25
CA LEU A 84 2.05 4.17 -8.05
C LEU A 84 3.05 3.98 -9.19
N ASN A 85 4.08 3.18 -8.99
CA ASN A 85 5.08 2.85 -10.03
C ASN A 85 4.44 2.23 -11.29
N LEU A 86 3.36 1.47 -11.13
CA LEU A 86 2.57 0.91 -12.22
C LEU A 86 1.48 1.87 -12.68
N ALA A 87 0.74 2.46 -11.75
CA ALA A 87 -0.39 3.33 -12.05
C ALA A 87 0.00 4.58 -12.85
N ARG A 88 1.20 5.13 -12.65
CA ARG A 88 1.68 6.33 -13.36
C ARG A 88 1.80 6.14 -14.88
N SER A 89 1.99 4.91 -15.33
CA SER A 89 2.07 4.56 -16.78
C SER A 89 0.73 4.08 -17.34
N SER A 90 -0.33 4.09 -16.55
CA SER A 90 -1.65 3.77 -17.02
C SER A 90 -2.14 4.79 -18.06
N ARG A 91 -2.85 4.30 -19.07
CA ARG A 91 -3.52 5.17 -20.06
C ARG A 91 -4.83 5.76 -19.54
N ARG A 92 -5.26 5.41 -18.34
CA ARG A 92 -6.48 5.95 -17.71
C ARG A 92 -6.23 7.38 -17.24
N LYS A 93 -7.26 8.23 -17.37
CA LYS A 93 -7.17 9.66 -17.02
C LYS A 93 -7.35 9.92 -15.50
N ASN A 94 -7.66 8.89 -14.73
CA ASN A 94 -7.87 8.99 -13.28
C ASN A 94 -7.01 7.97 -12.54
N LEU A 95 -6.83 8.20 -11.23
CA LEU A 95 -6.31 7.22 -10.30
C LEU A 95 -7.46 6.68 -9.45
N ILE A 96 -7.31 5.44 -9.00
CA ILE A 96 -8.19 4.80 -8.02
C ILE A 96 -7.41 4.69 -6.71
N ILE A 97 -7.93 5.28 -5.62
CA ILE A 97 -7.36 5.08 -4.29
C ILE A 97 -8.15 4.02 -3.53
N CYS A 98 -7.46 2.95 -3.10
CA CYS A 98 -7.98 1.85 -2.31
C CYS A 98 -7.43 1.90 -0.88
N GLU A 99 -7.96 1.07 0.03
CA GLU A 99 -7.51 1.04 1.43
C GLU A 99 -6.13 0.40 1.59
N GLY A 100 -5.89 -0.73 0.94
CA GLY A 100 -4.68 -1.52 1.10
C GLY A 100 -4.11 -2.11 -0.18
N TYR A 101 -2.92 -2.69 -0.04
CA TYR A 101 -2.22 -3.25 -1.21
C TYR A 101 -2.88 -4.52 -1.77
N MET A 102 -3.67 -5.26 -0.99
CA MET A 102 -4.43 -6.39 -1.53
C MET A 102 -5.51 -5.92 -2.51
N ASP A 103 -6.18 -4.80 -2.19
CA ASP A 103 -7.18 -4.20 -3.08
C ASP A 103 -6.53 -3.71 -4.37
N VAL A 104 -5.37 -3.07 -4.26
CA VAL A 104 -4.59 -2.63 -5.43
C VAL A 104 -4.22 -3.83 -6.31
N ILE A 105 -3.71 -4.92 -5.72
CA ILE A 105 -3.34 -6.13 -6.45
C ILE A 105 -4.57 -6.69 -7.17
N SER A 106 -5.70 -6.84 -6.48
CA SER A 106 -6.96 -7.33 -7.04
C SER A 106 -7.44 -6.44 -8.19
N MET A 107 -7.38 -5.12 -8.02
CA MET A 107 -7.75 -4.16 -9.06
C MET A 107 -6.84 -4.28 -10.29
N HIS A 108 -5.52 -4.38 -10.10
CA HIS A 108 -4.59 -4.58 -11.22
C HIS A 108 -4.82 -5.90 -11.95
N GLN A 109 -5.08 -6.99 -11.23
CA GLN A 109 -5.44 -8.28 -11.83
C GLN A 109 -6.74 -8.20 -12.64
N ALA A 110 -7.66 -7.36 -12.21
CA ALA A 110 -8.92 -7.07 -12.94
C ALA A 110 -8.75 -6.05 -14.08
N GLY A 111 -7.53 -5.63 -14.42
CA GLY A 111 -7.26 -4.69 -15.51
C GLY A 111 -7.38 -3.21 -15.13
N PHE A 112 -7.56 -2.88 -13.84
CA PHE A 112 -7.55 -1.50 -13.35
C PHE A 112 -6.15 -1.11 -12.88
N ASN A 113 -5.21 -0.99 -13.82
CA ASN A 113 -3.80 -0.73 -13.58
C ASN A 113 -3.49 0.71 -13.08
N ASN A 114 -4.51 1.51 -12.80
CA ASN A 114 -4.45 2.85 -12.23
C ASN A 114 -4.79 2.89 -10.72
N ALA A 115 -4.87 1.73 -10.08
CA ALA A 115 -5.14 1.64 -8.64
C ALA A 115 -3.88 1.85 -7.81
N VAL A 116 -4.03 2.57 -6.69
CA VAL A 116 -3.00 2.86 -5.69
C VAL A 116 -3.59 2.74 -4.28
N ALA A 117 -2.75 2.62 -3.26
CA ALA A 117 -3.20 2.67 -1.87
C ALA A 117 -2.21 3.42 -0.98
N SER A 118 -2.69 3.89 0.17
CA SER A 118 -1.85 4.35 1.27
C SER A 118 -1.13 3.15 1.93
N LEU A 119 -0.14 3.42 2.76
CA LEU A 119 0.78 2.41 3.30
C LEU A 119 0.50 2.09 4.78
N GLY A 120 -0.73 1.66 5.06
CA GLY A 120 -1.16 1.30 6.43
C GLY A 120 -1.38 2.51 7.33
N THR A 121 -1.60 3.67 6.75
CA THR A 121 -1.94 4.93 7.41
C THR A 121 -3.11 5.59 6.68
N ALA A 122 -3.78 6.53 7.32
CA ALA A 122 -4.74 7.38 6.62
C ALA A 122 -4.04 8.15 5.49
N LEU A 123 -4.79 8.49 4.44
CA LEU A 123 -4.29 9.31 3.35
C LEU A 123 -3.73 10.63 3.90
N THR A 124 -2.60 11.07 3.36
CA THR A 124 -1.94 12.33 3.74
C THR A 124 -2.07 13.38 2.64
N SER A 125 -1.92 14.65 3.01
CA SER A 125 -1.87 15.75 2.02
C SER A 125 -0.67 15.62 1.06
N LEU A 126 0.44 15.03 1.51
CA LEU A 126 1.61 14.77 0.66
C LEU A 126 1.30 13.70 -0.40
N GLN A 127 0.59 12.64 -0.01
CA GLN A 127 0.12 11.62 -0.95
C GLN A 127 -0.91 12.18 -1.93
N ALA A 128 -1.84 13.03 -1.47
CA ALA A 128 -2.78 13.74 -2.35
C ALA A 128 -2.04 14.62 -3.36
N GLY A 129 -1.05 15.41 -2.92
CA GLY A 129 -0.18 16.20 -3.78
C GLY A 129 0.64 15.35 -4.75
N LEU A 130 1.06 14.14 -4.33
CA LEU A 130 1.74 13.21 -5.21
C LEU A 130 0.79 12.70 -6.33
N MET A 131 -0.45 12.33 -6.01
CA MET A 131 -1.44 11.92 -7.01
C MET A 131 -1.74 13.04 -8.01
N LYS A 132 -1.81 14.30 -7.57
CA LYS A 132 -2.07 15.46 -8.44
C LYS A 132 -1.04 15.62 -9.56
N ARG A 133 0.17 15.10 -9.41
CA ARG A 133 1.20 15.13 -10.47
C ARG A 133 0.87 14.20 -11.65
N TYR A 134 -0.03 13.24 -11.45
CA TYR A 134 -0.32 12.20 -12.44
C TYR A 134 -1.75 12.22 -12.95
N THR A 135 -2.66 12.93 -12.26
CA THR A 135 -4.07 12.99 -12.64
C THR A 135 -4.75 14.24 -12.10
N ASP A 136 -5.88 14.58 -12.69
CA ASP A 136 -6.82 15.59 -12.19
C ASP A 136 -8.06 14.98 -11.52
N GLU A 137 -8.24 13.66 -11.60
CA GLU A 137 -9.40 12.96 -11.03
C GLU A 137 -8.98 11.73 -10.23
N VAL A 138 -9.59 11.56 -9.06
CA VAL A 138 -9.40 10.37 -8.19
C VAL A 138 -10.75 9.74 -7.86
N LEU A 139 -10.83 8.42 -8.05
CA LEU A 139 -11.93 7.58 -7.58
C LEU A 139 -11.54 6.99 -6.22
N VAL A 140 -12.30 7.28 -5.18
CA VAL A 140 -12.10 6.71 -3.85
C VAL A 140 -12.91 5.44 -3.74
N ILE A 141 -12.25 4.30 -3.58
CA ILE A 141 -12.86 2.98 -3.41
C ILE A 141 -12.35 2.39 -2.11
N TYR A 142 -13.10 2.60 -1.03
CA TYR A 142 -12.83 2.07 0.29
C TYR A 142 -13.94 1.09 0.69
N ASP A 143 -13.68 0.28 1.71
CA ASP A 143 -14.64 -0.69 2.19
C ASP A 143 -15.97 -0.04 2.57
N SER A 144 -17.08 -0.77 2.42
CA SER A 144 -18.42 -0.25 2.70
C SER A 144 -18.77 -0.28 4.19
N ASP A 145 -17.83 -0.65 5.05
CA ASP A 145 -18.02 -0.63 6.50
C ASP A 145 -17.83 0.80 7.08
N GLU A 146 -18.11 0.94 8.38
CA GLU A 146 -18.04 2.23 9.07
C GLU A 146 -16.64 2.84 9.04
N ALA A 147 -15.58 2.00 9.11
CA ALA A 147 -14.20 2.44 9.10
C ALA A 147 -13.82 3.00 7.72
N GLY A 148 -14.15 2.29 6.64
CA GLY A 148 -13.92 2.71 5.26
C GLY A 148 -14.69 3.98 4.91
N VAL A 149 -15.95 4.11 5.33
CA VAL A 149 -16.72 5.35 5.16
C VAL A 149 -16.04 6.52 5.86
N LYS A 150 -15.62 6.36 7.12
CA LYS A 150 -14.89 7.41 7.86
C LYS A 150 -13.55 7.76 7.20
N ALA A 151 -12.86 6.77 6.64
CA ALA A 151 -11.61 6.99 5.91
C ALA A 151 -11.86 7.79 4.62
N ALA A 152 -12.91 7.46 3.85
CA ALA A 152 -13.30 8.20 2.65
C ALA A 152 -13.65 9.65 2.97
N LEU A 153 -14.46 9.89 4.01
CA LEU A 153 -14.83 11.25 4.44
C LEU A 153 -13.62 12.10 4.84
N ARG A 154 -12.57 11.49 5.40
CA ARG A 154 -11.31 12.18 5.70
C ARG A 154 -10.45 12.43 4.46
N ALA A 155 -10.44 11.51 3.49
CA ALA A 155 -9.65 11.62 2.28
C ALA A 155 -10.17 12.73 1.34
N ILE A 156 -11.48 12.89 1.21
CA ILE A 156 -12.12 13.84 0.28
C ILE A 156 -11.58 15.28 0.43
N PRO A 157 -11.56 15.91 1.62
CA PRO A 157 -11.07 17.29 1.76
C PRO A 157 -9.58 17.41 1.41
N MET A 158 -8.77 16.39 1.68
CA MET A 158 -7.34 16.39 1.33
C MET A 158 -7.14 16.36 -0.19
N LEU A 159 -7.90 15.52 -0.90
CA LEU A 159 -7.85 15.41 -2.36
C LEU A 159 -8.35 16.70 -3.01
N LYS A 160 -9.48 17.23 -2.55
CA LYS A 160 -10.02 18.50 -3.05
C LYS A 160 -9.09 19.68 -2.75
N GLY A 161 -8.44 19.69 -1.60
CA GLY A 161 -7.52 20.75 -1.18
C GLY A 161 -6.31 20.92 -2.11
N VAL A 162 -5.91 19.86 -2.83
CA VAL A 162 -4.85 19.93 -3.87
C VAL A 162 -5.41 20.08 -5.28
N GLY A 163 -6.71 20.35 -5.44
CA GLY A 163 -7.36 20.57 -6.73
C GLY A 163 -7.66 19.28 -7.52
N LEU A 164 -7.85 18.15 -6.84
CA LEU A 164 -8.29 16.91 -7.47
C LEU A 164 -9.82 16.82 -7.50
N THR A 165 -10.38 16.52 -8.65
CA THR A 165 -11.77 16.07 -8.76
C THR A 165 -11.90 14.72 -8.07
N THR A 166 -12.80 14.61 -7.09
CA THR A 166 -12.91 13.42 -6.25
C THR A 166 -14.30 12.83 -6.38
N ARG A 167 -14.37 11.55 -6.72
CA ARG A 167 -15.60 10.76 -6.74
C ARG A 167 -15.45 9.56 -5.81
N VAL A 168 -16.52 9.22 -5.10
CA VAL A 168 -16.57 8.03 -4.23
C VAL A 168 -17.37 6.96 -4.94
N VAL A 169 -16.81 5.77 -5.02
CA VAL A 169 -17.48 4.59 -5.57
C VAL A 169 -18.07 3.81 -4.41
N ASN A 170 -19.38 3.59 -4.44
CA ASN A 170 -20.06 2.78 -3.45
C ASN A 170 -20.03 1.31 -3.90
N LEU A 171 -19.45 0.45 -3.07
CA LEU A 171 -19.33 -0.98 -3.35
C LEU A 171 -20.59 -1.79 -2.98
N ARG A 172 -21.62 -1.19 -2.40
CA ARG A 172 -22.84 -1.93 -1.99
C ARG A 172 -23.44 -2.67 -3.19
N PRO A 173 -23.88 -3.94 -3.03
CA PRO A 173 -24.05 -4.66 -1.76
C PRO A 173 -22.78 -5.38 -1.24
N TYR A 174 -21.65 -5.25 -1.90
CA TYR A 174 -20.40 -5.91 -1.51
C TYR A 174 -19.73 -5.15 -0.35
N LYS A 175 -19.13 -5.90 0.57
CA LYS A 175 -18.47 -5.32 1.74
C LYS A 175 -17.12 -4.69 1.37
N ASP A 176 -16.35 -5.39 0.56
CA ASP A 176 -15.02 -4.99 0.09
C ASP A 176 -14.75 -5.45 -1.35
N LEU A 177 -13.64 -5.02 -1.92
CA LEU A 177 -13.24 -5.33 -3.29
C LEU A 177 -12.95 -6.82 -3.53
N SER A 178 -12.55 -7.56 -2.50
CA SER A 178 -12.23 -8.98 -2.63
C SER A 178 -13.46 -9.87 -2.87
N LEU A 179 -14.64 -9.36 -2.53
CA LEU A 179 -15.93 -10.04 -2.76
C LEU A 179 -16.52 -9.76 -4.14
N ILE A 180 -15.95 -8.81 -4.88
CA ILE A 180 -16.33 -8.55 -6.26
C ILE A 180 -15.64 -9.60 -7.11
N HIS A 181 -16.30 -10.75 -7.31
CA HIS A 181 -15.92 -11.64 -8.39
C HIS A 181 -16.20 -10.93 -9.71
N ILE A 182 -15.14 -10.45 -10.34
CA ILE A 182 -15.21 -9.84 -11.67
C ILE A 182 -15.38 -11.00 -12.67
N SER A 183 -16.56 -11.58 -12.68
CA SER A 183 -17.06 -12.35 -13.80
C SER A 183 -17.63 -11.33 -14.77
N GLU A 184 -16.85 -10.95 -15.78
CA GLU A 184 -17.12 -10.05 -16.90
C GLU A 184 -17.37 -8.55 -16.56
N PRO A 185 -16.87 -7.64 -17.39
CA PRO A 185 -17.07 -6.20 -17.22
C PRO A 185 -18.54 -5.85 -17.50
N THR A 186 -19.38 -5.89 -16.48
CA THR A 186 -20.71 -5.31 -16.59
C THR A 186 -20.56 -3.80 -16.77
N ARG A 187 -20.63 -3.35 -18.00
CA ARG A 187 -20.84 -1.96 -18.40
C ARG A 187 -22.13 -1.46 -17.75
N ARG A 188 -22.03 -0.86 -16.57
CA ARG A 188 -23.02 0.10 -16.07
C ARG A 188 -22.27 1.20 -15.34
N VAL A 189 -21.80 2.17 -16.13
CA VAL A 189 -21.59 3.52 -15.64
C VAL A 189 -22.97 4.17 -15.63
N VAL A 190 -23.45 4.47 -14.46
CA VAL A 190 -24.58 5.38 -14.27
C VAL A 190 -23.99 6.74 -13.93
#